data_0aa42138e219c5da4067df92e9d2b82d
#
_entry.id   0aa42138e219c5da4067df92e9d2b82d
#
_cell.length_a   1.000
_cell.length_b   1.000
_cell.length_c   1.000
_cell.angle_alpha   90.00
_cell.angle_beta   90.00
_cell.angle_gamma   90.00
#
_symmetry.space_group_name_H-M   'P 1'
#
loop_
_entity.id
_entity.type
_entity.pdbx_description
1 polymer ?
#
loop_
_entity_poly.entity_id
_entity_poly.type
_entity_poly.pdbx_seq_one_letter_code
_entity_poly.pdbx_strand_id
1 'polypeptide(L)' 'MVTMLDEVQPRAQAALRNSPVYELRDLEVRQRDDALQIFGCVSSFYHKQLAQEVVRSVCQGIEVMNSIRVRCEGEVE' A
#
# COMPACT_ATOMS: atom_id res chain seq x y z
N MET A 1 22.19 -13.49 -1.67
CA MET A 1 21.25 -13.49 -2.79
C MET A 1 20.01 -12.72 -2.43
N VAL A 2 19.62 -11.85 -3.32
CA VAL A 2 18.46 -10.99 -3.09
C VAL A 2 17.21 -11.77 -3.47
N THR A 3 16.22 -11.75 -2.61
CA THR A 3 14.95 -12.40 -2.93
C THR A 3 14.11 -11.44 -3.74
N MET A 4 13.13 -12.00 -4.43
CA MET A 4 12.19 -11.19 -5.16
C MET A 4 11.51 -10.18 -4.27
N LEU A 5 11.23 -10.60 -3.05
CA LEU A 5 10.53 -9.77 -2.09
C LEU A 5 11.35 -8.53 -1.73
N ASP A 6 12.66 -8.70 -1.64
CA ASP A 6 13.54 -7.56 -1.30
C ASP A 6 13.51 -6.50 -2.38
N GLU A 7 13.29 -6.89 -3.63
CA GLU A 7 13.23 -5.94 -4.72
C GLU A 7 11.83 -5.36 -4.87
N VAL A 8 10.83 -6.12 -4.51
CA VAL A 8 9.46 -5.72 -4.75
C VAL A 8 9.02 -4.65 -3.77
N GLN A 9 9.48 -4.74 -2.51
CA GLN A 9 9.05 -3.77 -1.52
C GLN A 9 9.38 -2.33 -1.94
N PRO A 10 10.62 -2.01 -2.35
CA PRO A 10 10.88 -0.63 -2.77
C PRO A 10 10.13 -0.24 -4.03
N ARG A 11 9.85 -1.20 -4.89
CA ARG A 11 9.08 -0.90 -6.09
C ARG A 11 7.63 -0.57 -5.74
N ALA A 12 7.07 -1.31 -4.81
CA ALA A 12 5.72 -1.04 -4.35
C ALA A 12 5.63 0.32 -3.67
N GLN A 13 6.63 0.62 -2.84
CA GLN A 13 6.66 1.91 -2.18
C GLN A 13 6.78 3.04 -3.20
N ALA A 14 7.60 2.86 -4.20
CA ALA A 14 7.77 3.87 -5.23
C ALA A 14 6.47 4.05 -6.03
N ALA A 15 5.76 2.97 -6.28
CA ALA A 15 4.52 3.06 -7.02
C ALA A 15 3.51 3.91 -6.28
N LEU A 16 3.44 3.77 -4.96
CA LEU A 16 2.54 4.57 -4.18
C LEU A 16 2.98 6.03 -4.13
N ARG A 17 4.28 6.26 -3.95
CA ARG A 17 4.79 7.63 -3.88
C ARG A 17 4.61 8.37 -5.19
N ASN A 18 4.64 7.67 -6.30
CA ASN A 18 4.50 8.29 -7.60
C ASN A 18 3.08 8.25 -8.13
N SER A 19 2.14 7.87 -7.30
CA SER A 19 0.75 7.80 -7.71
C SER A 19 0.21 9.20 -7.97
N PRO A 20 -0.63 9.35 -9.00
CA PRO A 20 -1.32 10.62 -9.19
C PRO A 20 -2.35 10.90 -8.11
N VAL A 21 -2.75 9.87 -7.37
CA VAL A 21 -3.67 10.03 -6.27
C VAL A 21 -2.86 10.38 -5.05
N TYR A 22 -2.94 11.61 -4.65
CA TYR A 22 -2.01 12.12 -3.68
C TYR A 22 -2.18 11.49 -2.28
N GLU A 23 -3.37 11.00 -1.96
CA GLU A 23 -3.54 10.32 -0.67
C GLU A 23 -2.73 9.04 -0.57
N LEU A 24 -2.39 8.44 -1.69
CA LEU A 24 -1.60 7.21 -1.66
C LEU A 24 -0.11 7.47 -1.42
N ARG A 25 0.33 8.69 -1.60
CA ARG A 25 1.76 8.99 -1.54
C ARG A 25 2.34 8.88 -0.15
N ASP A 26 1.51 9.02 0.87
CA ASP A 26 1.96 8.96 2.25
C ASP A 26 1.86 7.57 2.83
N LEU A 27 1.37 6.62 2.07
CA LEU A 27 1.25 5.26 2.56
C LEU A 27 2.60 4.59 2.59
N GLU A 28 2.75 3.65 3.51
CA GLU A 28 4.01 2.98 3.70
C GLU A 28 3.84 1.49 3.43
N VAL A 29 4.81 0.92 2.73
CA VAL A 29 4.82 -0.51 2.43
C VAL A 29 5.96 -1.14 3.21
N ARG A 30 5.66 -2.19 3.95
CA ARG A 30 6.66 -2.92 4.69
C ARG A 30 6.61 -4.38 4.34
N GLN A 31 7.77 -5.00 4.39
CA GLN A 31 7.86 -6.43 4.18
C GLN A 31 7.65 -7.14 5.49
N ARG A 32 6.81 -8.16 5.46
CA ARG A 32 6.54 -8.93 6.66
C ARG A 32 6.48 -10.40 6.27
N ASP A 33 7.48 -11.16 6.70
CA ASP A 33 7.60 -12.57 6.30
C ASP A 33 7.60 -12.66 4.79
N ASP A 34 6.62 -13.35 4.21
CA ASP A 34 6.55 -13.52 2.78
C ASP A 34 5.55 -12.59 2.12
N ALA A 35 5.15 -11.55 2.83
CA ALA A 35 4.09 -10.69 2.35
C ALA A 35 4.51 -9.24 2.44
N LEU A 36 3.76 -8.39 1.77
CA LEU A 36 3.90 -6.96 1.93
C LEU A 36 2.70 -6.45 2.71
N GLN A 37 2.94 -5.47 3.54
CA GLN A 37 1.87 -4.88 4.34
C GLN A 37 1.85 -3.38 4.10
N ILE A 38 0.66 -2.83 3.88
CA ILE A 38 0.48 -1.42 3.59
C ILE A 38 -0.10 -0.74 4.81
N PHE A 39 0.50 0.35 5.24
CA PHE A 39 0.06 1.12 6.39
C PHE A 39 -0.23 2.56 6.00
N GLY A 40 -1.09 3.17 6.77
CA GLY A 40 -1.38 4.57 6.61
C GLY A 40 -2.86 4.84 6.76
N CYS A 41 -3.25 6.06 6.41
CA CYS A 41 -4.63 6.48 6.48
C CYS A 41 -5.05 7.11 5.17
N VAL A 42 -6.28 6.82 4.77
CA VAL A 42 -6.87 7.46 3.61
C VAL A 42 -8.27 7.89 3.99
N SER A 43 -8.90 8.68 3.14
CA SER A 43 -10.19 9.25 3.48
C SER A 43 -11.36 8.42 2.98
N SER A 44 -11.12 7.37 2.20
CA SER A 44 -12.22 6.58 1.68
C SER A 44 -11.78 5.15 1.43
N PHE A 45 -12.76 4.26 1.41
CA PHE A 45 -12.49 2.87 1.06
C PHE A 45 -12.00 2.73 -0.36
N TYR A 46 -12.45 3.63 -1.22
CA TYR A 46 -11.96 3.63 -2.59
C TYR A 46 -10.45 3.78 -2.63
N HIS A 47 -9.91 4.70 -1.87
CA HIS A 47 -8.47 4.92 -1.84
C HIS A 47 -7.75 3.73 -1.20
N LYS A 48 -8.37 3.14 -0.19
CA LYS A 48 -7.77 1.98 0.44
C LYS A 48 -7.64 0.83 -0.55
N GLN A 49 -8.68 0.59 -1.32
CA GLN A 49 -8.65 -0.48 -2.30
C GLN A 49 -7.72 -0.15 -3.46
N LEU A 50 -7.72 1.11 -3.87
CA LEU A 50 -6.85 1.54 -4.95
C LEU A 50 -5.39 1.32 -4.60
N ALA A 51 -5.01 1.64 -3.36
CA ALA A 51 -3.64 1.41 -2.92
C ALA A 51 -3.27 -0.06 -3.03
N GLN A 52 -4.16 -0.93 -2.63
CA GLN A 52 -3.90 -2.35 -2.72
C GLN A 52 -3.69 -2.77 -4.17
N GLU A 53 -4.49 -2.24 -5.07
CA GLU A 53 -4.35 -2.60 -6.48
C GLU A 53 -3.05 -2.08 -7.06
N VAL A 54 -2.64 -0.89 -6.66
CA VAL A 54 -1.37 -0.36 -7.12
C VAL A 54 -0.22 -1.26 -6.69
N VAL A 55 -0.23 -1.66 -5.43
CA VAL A 55 0.84 -2.51 -4.94
C VAL A 55 0.78 -3.88 -5.61
N ARG A 56 -0.40 -4.45 -5.76
CA ARG A 56 -0.50 -5.77 -6.37
C ARG A 56 -0.06 -5.77 -7.82
N SER A 57 -0.19 -4.65 -8.49
CA SER A 57 0.22 -4.59 -9.89
C SER A 57 1.72 -4.70 -10.06
N VAL A 58 2.50 -4.39 -9.02
CA VAL A 58 3.96 -4.49 -9.12
C VAL A 58 4.51 -5.67 -8.34
N CYS A 59 3.66 -6.42 -7.65
CA CYS A 59 4.16 -7.54 -6.86
C CYS A 59 3.28 -8.77 -7.05
N GLN A 60 3.16 -9.19 -8.27
CA GLN A 60 2.33 -10.35 -8.57
C GLN A 60 2.86 -11.59 -7.88
N GLY A 61 1.95 -12.37 -7.35
CA GLY A 61 2.33 -13.59 -6.68
C GLY A 61 2.74 -13.44 -5.24
N ILE A 62 2.75 -12.21 -4.74
CA ILE A 62 3.12 -11.95 -3.36
C ILE A 62 1.86 -11.48 -2.63
N GLU A 63 1.66 -11.99 -1.44
CA GLU A 63 0.51 -11.60 -0.66
C GLU A 63 0.64 -10.16 -0.21
N VAL A 64 -0.45 -9.42 -0.30
CA VAL A 64 -0.49 -8.04 0.12
C VAL A 64 -1.53 -7.91 1.23
N MET A 65 -1.08 -7.47 2.40
CA MET A 65 -1.96 -7.25 3.53
C MET A 65 -2.28 -5.78 3.61
N ASN A 66 -3.56 -5.45 3.54
CA ASN A 66 -3.98 -4.06 3.52
C ASN A 66 -4.39 -3.63 4.91
N SER A 67 -3.48 -2.96 5.59
CA SER A 67 -3.71 -2.46 6.94
C SER A 67 -3.97 -0.97 6.96
N ILE A 68 -4.40 -0.43 5.85
CA ILE A 68 -4.69 0.99 5.75
C ILE A 68 -5.96 1.30 6.51
N ARG A 69 -5.94 2.40 7.23
CA ARG A 69 -7.12 2.86 7.94
C ARG A 69 -7.89 3.84 7.09
N VAL A 70 -9.20 3.71 7.14
CA VAL A 70 -10.06 4.66 6.46
C VAL A 70 -10.59 5.64 7.48
N ARG A 71 -10.31 6.91 7.26
CA ARG A 71 -10.77 7.97 8.12
C ARG A 71 -12.07 8.49 7.56
N CYS A 72 -13.15 8.34 8.32
CA CYS A 72 -14.43 8.81 7.84
C CYS A 72 -14.59 10.26 8.17
N GLU A 73 -14.75 11.04 7.11
CA GLU A 73 -14.99 12.43 7.29
C GLU A 73 -16.36 12.61 7.91
N GLY A 74 -16.50 13.46 8.83
CA GLY A 74 -17.77 13.63 9.46
C GLY A 74 -17.98 12.72 10.64
N GLU A 75 -17.09 11.79 10.82
CA GLU A 75 -17.13 10.98 11.99
C GLU A 75 -16.63 11.80 13.14
N VAL A 76 -17.46 11.95 14.12
CA VAL A 76 -17.10 12.82 15.21
C VAL A 76 -16.68 11.99 16.37
N GLU A 77 -15.60 12.36 16.90
CA GLU A 77 -15.15 11.66 18.05
C GLU A 77 -15.59 12.30 19.29
#